data_521b5b0a082bf95e51d282d37d082949
#
_entry.id   521b5b0a082bf95e51d282d37d082949
#
_cell.length_a   1.000
_cell.length_b   1.000
_cell.length_c   1.000
_cell.angle_alpha   90.00
_cell.angle_beta   90.00
_cell.angle_gamma   90.00
#
_symmetry.space_group_name_H-M   'P 1'
#
loop_
_entity.id
_entity.type
_entity.pdbx_description
1 polymer ?
#
loop_
_entity_poly.entity_id
_entity_poly.type
_entity_poly.pdbx_seq_one_letter_code
_entity_poly.pdbx_strand_id
1 'polypeptide(L)'
;MKAWVLKRLGGPLELVDLPEPEAEEGEAVLRVEAVGLNFADHLMRLGAYLTRLHPPFIPGMEVVGVVEGRRYAALVPQGGLAERVGVPKGALLPLPEGLSPEEAKALAQSLPPP
;
A
#
# COMPACT_ATOMS: atom_id res chain seq x y z
N MET A 1 -6.00 13.51 -3.08
CA MET A 1 -5.31 12.88 -1.94
C MET A 1 -3.81 13.09 -1.99
N LYS A 2 -3.14 13.01 -0.88
CA LYS A 2 -1.69 13.05 -0.81
C LYS A 2 -1.11 11.66 -1.06
N ALA A 3 -0.01 11.61 -1.84
CA ALA A 3 0.71 10.38 -2.11
C ALA A 3 2.20 10.65 -2.28
N TRP A 4 3.02 9.68 -1.90
CA TRP A 4 4.45 9.69 -2.18
C TRP A 4 4.70 8.99 -3.52
N VAL A 5 5.26 9.71 -4.46
CA VAL A 5 5.48 9.22 -5.84
C VAL A 5 6.97 9.13 -6.13
N LEU A 6 7.38 8.02 -6.73
CA LEU A 6 8.70 7.86 -7.30
C LEU A 6 8.62 8.25 -8.78
N LYS A 7 9.24 9.38 -9.15
CA LYS A 7 9.20 9.88 -10.52
C LYS A 7 10.31 9.31 -11.41
N ARG A 8 11.39 8.81 -10.79
CA ARG A 8 12.48 8.13 -11.50
C ARG A 8 13.14 7.11 -10.58
N LEU A 9 13.67 6.04 -11.15
CA LEU A 9 14.39 5.02 -10.39
C LEU A 9 15.63 5.63 -9.72
N GLY A 10 15.84 5.24 -8.45
CA GLY A 10 16.94 5.77 -7.65
C GLY A 10 16.76 7.21 -7.17
N GLY A 11 15.69 7.88 -7.59
CA GLY A 11 15.40 9.24 -7.18
C GLY A 11 14.71 9.33 -5.81
N PRO A 12 14.47 10.56 -5.32
CA PRO A 12 13.73 10.75 -4.08
C PRO A 12 12.23 10.51 -4.29
N LEU A 13 11.53 10.20 -3.20
CA LEU A 13 10.09 10.22 -3.18
C LEU A 13 9.61 11.67 -3.10
N GLU A 14 8.56 11.99 -3.82
CA GLU A 14 7.98 13.34 -3.82
C GLU A 14 6.53 13.29 -3.39
N LEU A 15 6.14 14.18 -2.50
CA LEU A 15 4.76 14.29 -2.04
C LEU A 15 3.97 15.08 -3.08
N VAL A 16 2.91 14.48 -3.61
CA VAL A 16 2.07 15.10 -4.63
C VAL A 16 0.60 14.98 -4.28
N ASP A 17 -0.21 15.85 -4.87
CA ASP A 17 -1.66 15.74 -4.84
C ASP A 17 -2.13 14.99 -6.06
N LEU A 18 -2.92 13.94 -5.84
CA LEU A 18 -3.49 13.10 -6.90
C LEU A 18 -5.01 13.00 -6.71
N PRO A 19 -5.75 12.69 -7.78
CA PRO A 19 -7.16 12.36 -7.65
C PRO A 19 -7.37 11.17 -6.71
N GLU A 20 -8.52 11.14 -6.03
CA GLU A 20 -8.90 9.99 -5.23
C GLU A 20 -9.04 8.76 -6.14
N PRO A 21 -8.58 7.56 -5.70
CA PRO A 21 -8.81 6.36 -6.48
C PRO A 21 -10.28 5.99 -6.50
N GLU A 22 -10.73 5.45 -7.61
CA GLU A 22 -12.09 4.90 -7.73
C GLU A 22 -11.97 3.37 -7.71
N ALA A 23 -12.87 2.72 -6.97
CA ALA A 23 -12.90 1.27 -6.93
C ALA A 23 -13.42 0.74 -8.27
N GLU A 24 -12.63 -0.10 -8.91
CA GLU A 24 -13.07 -0.86 -10.08
C GLU A 24 -13.90 -2.06 -9.63
N GLU A 25 -14.52 -2.75 -10.59
CA GLU A 25 -15.31 -3.94 -10.25
C GLU A 25 -14.43 -4.96 -9.52
N GLY A 26 -14.91 -5.47 -8.39
CA GLY A 26 -14.19 -6.41 -7.56
C GLY A 26 -13.16 -5.77 -6.62
N GLU A 27 -13.05 -4.45 -6.61
CA GLU A 27 -12.14 -3.71 -5.73
C GLU A 27 -12.88 -2.96 -4.63
N ALA A 28 -12.15 -2.63 -3.57
CA ALA A 28 -12.57 -1.67 -2.57
C ALA A 28 -11.49 -0.60 -2.43
N VAL A 29 -11.89 0.60 -2.02
CA VAL A 29 -10.94 1.66 -1.68
C VAL A 29 -10.66 1.57 -0.19
N LEU A 30 -9.39 1.33 0.15
CA LEU A 30 -8.94 1.24 1.52
C LEU A 30 -8.31 2.58 1.92
N ARG A 31 -8.79 3.14 3.05
CA ARG A 31 -8.20 4.33 3.65
C ARG A 31 -7.01 3.89 4.49
N VAL A 32 -5.81 4.25 4.05
CA VAL A 32 -4.56 3.76 4.64
C VAL A 32 -4.31 4.39 6.00
N GLU A 33 -4.05 3.55 7.00
CA GLU A 33 -3.65 3.97 8.34
C GLU A 33 -2.16 3.73 8.59
N ALA A 34 -1.61 2.67 8.00
CA ALA A 34 -0.20 2.33 8.16
C ALA A 34 0.31 1.57 6.94
N VAL A 35 1.59 1.77 6.65
CA VAL A 35 2.29 1.10 5.54
C VAL A 35 3.53 0.42 6.10
N GLY A 36 3.69 -0.86 5.82
CA GLY A 36 4.93 -1.56 6.13
C GLY A 36 5.92 -1.38 4.98
N LEU A 37 7.07 -0.79 5.26
CA LEU A 37 8.15 -0.67 4.30
C LEU A 37 9.18 -1.76 4.59
N ASN A 38 9.67 -2.40 3.54
CA ASN A 38 10.65 -3.47 3.65
C ASN A 38 11.72 -3.37 2.56
N PHE A 39 12.65 -4.31 2.57
CA PHE A 39 13.76 -4.30 1.62
C PHE A 39 13.31 -4.37 0.16
N ALA A 40 12.20 -5.04 -0.12
CA ALA A 40 11.65 -5.11 -1.48
C ALA A 40 11.23 -3.72 -1.99
N ASP A 41 10.66 -2.87 -1.14
CA ASP A 41 10.33 -1.49 -1.52
C ASP A 41 11.58 -0.71 -1.92
N HIS A 42 12.67 -0.89 -1.19
CA HIS A 42 13.94 -0.25 -1.51
C HIS A 42 14.47 -0.75 -2.86
N LEU A 43 14.43 -2.05 -3.10
CA LEU A 43 14.84 -2.63 -4.38
C LEU A 43 13.98 -2.12 -5.54
N MET A 44 12.68 -2.00 -5.33
CA MET A 44 11.78 -1.45 -6.35
C MET A 44 12.12 0.00 -6.68
N ARG A 45 12.46 0.80 -5.68
CA ARG A 45 12.89 2.19 -5.89
C ARG A 45 14.13 2.27 -6.77
N LEU A 46 15.04 1.31 -6.65
CA LEU A 46 16.28 1.24 -7.43
C LEU A 46 16.09 0.53 -8.77
N GLY A 47 14.94 -0.07 -9.03
CA GLY A 47 14.70 -0.85 -10.24
C GLY A 47 15.33 -2.24 -10.21
N ALA A 48 15.71 -2.72 -9.03
CA ALA A 48 16.44 -3.98 -8.84
C ALA A 48 15.55 -5.14 -8.36
N TYR A 49 14.24 -4.92 -8.19
CA TYR A 49 13.33 -5.96 -7.77
C TYR A 49 12.90 -6.84 -8.96
N LEU A 50 12.43 -8.07 -8.65
CA LEU A 50 12.00 -9.03 -9.68
C LEU A 50 10.88 -8.50 -10.56
N THR A 51 9.90 -7.81 -9.97
CA THR A 51 8.84 -7.13 -10.72
C THR A 51 9.26 -5.68 -10.89
N ARG A 52 9.53 -5.28 -12.12
CA ARG A 52 9.89 -3.89 -12.42
C ARG A 52 8.64 -3.06 -12.63
N LEU A 53 8.55 -1.98 -11.88
CA LEU A 53 7.56 -0.95 -12.09
C LEU A 53 8.21 0.20 -12.84
N HIS A 54 7.45 0.77 -13.78
CA HIS A 54 7.93 1.92 -14.55
C HIS A 54 7.47 3.21 -13.88
N PRO A 55 8.40 4.08 -13.51
CA PRO A 55 8.03 5.40 -12.96
C PRO A 55 7.18 6.21 -13.94
N PRO A 56 6.25 7.06 -13.45
CA PRO A 56 6.02 7.31 -12.03
C PRO A 56 5.11 6.25 -11.39
N PHE A 57 5.39 5.90 -10.14
CA PHE A 57 4.51 5.02 -9.37
C PHE A 57 4.55 5.36 -7.89
N ILE A 58 3.55 4.87 -7.14
CA ILE A 58 3.47 5.02 -5.68
C ILE A 58 3.98 3.72 -5.06
N PRO A 59 5.09 3.73 -4.30
CA PRO A 59 5.57 2.54 -3.60
C PRO A 59 4.64 2.10 -2.47
N GLY A 60 4.98 0.98 -1.83
CA GLY A 60 4.27 0.46 -0.66
C GLY A 60 3.44 -0.77 -1.01
N MET A 61 3.83 -1.93 -0.45
CA MET A 61 3.21 -3.22 -0.75
C MET A 61 2.40 -3.80 0.41
N GLU A 62 2.66 -3.38 1.64
CA GLU A 62 1.97 -3.87 2.83
C GLU A 62 1.18 -2.73 3.44
N VAL A 63 -0.13 -2.83 3.43
CA VAL A 63 -1.00 -1.77 3.93
C VAL A 63 -1.95 -2.28 4.98
N VAL A 64 -2.27 -1.41 5.94
CA VAL A 64 -3.35 -1.59 6.90
C VAL A 64 -4.24 -0.37 6.79
N GLY A 65 -5.52 -0.58 6.76
CA GLY A 65 -6.46 0.52 6.68
C GLY A 65 -7.91 0.09 6.86
N VAL A 66 -8.80 0.99 6.54
CA VAL A 66 -10.23 0.84 6.82
C VAL A 66 -11.03 0.85 5.53
N VAL A 67 -11.93 -0.12 5.41
CA VAL A 67 -12.98 -0.17 4.40
C VAL A 67 -14.30 -0.29 5.13
N GLU A 68 -15.20 0.67 4.89
CA GLU A 68 -16.55 0.67 5.49
C GLU A 68 -16.52 0.45 7.03
N GLY A 69 -15.62 1.16 7.70
CA GLY A 69 -15.52 1.13 9.15
C GLY A 69 -14.82 -0.08 9.75
N ARG A 70 -14.35 -1.01 8.93
CA ARG A 70 -13.66 -2.22 9.38
C ARG A 70 -12.20 -2.20 8.95
N ARG A 71 -11.32 -2.69 9.82
CA ARG A 71 -9.88 -2.70 9.56
C ARG A 71 -9.42 -3.98 8.86
N TYR A 72 -8.57 -3.78 7.86
CA TYR A 72 -8.00 -4.87 7.06
C TYR A 72 -6.51 -4.67 6.88
N ALA A 73 -5.82 -5.78 6.66
CA ALA A 73 -4.48 -5.78 6.07
C ALA A 73 -4.58 -6.23 4.62
N ALA A 74 -3.68 -5.76 3.78
CA ALA A 74 -3.60 -6.21 2.41
C ALA A 74 -2.16 -6.13 1.90
N LEU A 75 -1.82 -7.05 0.98
CA LEU A 75 -0.60 -6.98 0.21
C LEU A 75 -0.96 -6.53 -1.19
N VAL A 76 -0.29 -5.50 -1.67
CA VAL A 76 -0.53 -4.91 -2.99
C VAL A 76 0.78 -4.78 -3.74
N PRO A 77 0.79 -4.82 -5.08
CA PRO A 77 2.03 -4.66 -5.83
C PRO A 77 2.63 -3.27 -5.71
N GLN A 78 1.80 -2.25 -5.50
CA GLN A 78 2.20 -0.86 -5.32
C GLN A 78 1.01 -0.06 -4.79
N GLY A 79 1.25 1.19 -4.42
CA GLY A 79 0.16 2.13 -4.11
C GLY A 79 -0.02 2.43 -2.63
N GLY A 80 0.71 1.77 -1.74
CA GLY A 80 0.50 1.89 -0.30
C GLY A 80 0.85 3.24 0.31
N LEU A 81 1.83 3.96 -0.25
CA LEU A 81 2.26 5.26 0.28
C LEU A 81 1.34 6.40 -0.18
N ALA A 82 0.06 6.23 0.03
CA ALA A 82 -0.99 7.20 -0.31
C ALA A 82 -2.06 7.17 0.77
N GLU A 83 -2.90 8.18 0.80
CA GLU A 83 -4.00 8.23 1.77
C GLU A 83 -5.04 7.13 1.50
N ARG A 84 -5.26 6.77 0.24
CA ARG A 84 -6.19 5.71 -0.17
C ARG A 84 -5.61 4.89 -1.30
N VAL A 85 -5.96 3.62 -1.33
CA VAL A 85 -5.52 2.70 -2.39
C VAL A 85 -6.64 1.74 -2.76
N GLY A 86 -6.79 1.47 -4.05
CA GLY A 86 -7.71 0.44 -4.53
C GLY A 86 -7.12 -0.94 -4.31
N VAL A 87 -7.90 -1.83 -3.69
CA VAL A 87 -7.45 -3.18 -3.33
C VAL A 87 -8.48 -4.19 -3.82
N PRO A 88 -8.05 -5.28 -4.49
CA PRO A 88 -8.96 -6.37 -4.79
C PRO A 88 -9.60 -6.90 -3.52
N LYS A 89 -10.92 -7.08 -3.53
CA LYS A 89 -11.64 -7.53 -2.32
C LYS A 89 -11.10 -8.86 -1.80
N GLY A 90 -10.65 -9.76 -2.68
CA GLY A 90 -10.05 -11.03 -2.29
C GLY A 90 -8.70 -10.90 -1.59
N ALA A 91 -8.04 -9.75 -1.65
CA ALA A 91 -6.78 -9.50 -0.98
C ALA A 91 -6.97 -8.87 0.41
N LEU A 92 -8.18 -8.53 0.80
CA LEU A 92 -8.49 -7.92 2.10
C LEU A 92 -8.52 -9.01 3.18
N LEU A 93 -7.66 -8.86 4.20
CA LEU A 93 -7.62 -9.76 5.35
C LEU A 93 -8.16 -9.01 6.57
N PRO A 94 -9.33 -9.44 7.12
CA PRO A 94 -9.89 -8.79 8.29
C PRO A 94 -8.95 -8.91 9.48
N LEU A 95 -8.77 -7.80 10.22
CA LEU A 95 -7.97 -7.79 11.43
C LEU A 95 -8.86 -7.77 12.66
N PRO A 96 -8.38 -8.33 13.80
CA PRO A 96 -9.11 -8.24 15.06
C PRO A 96 -9.37 -6.79 15.46
N GLU A 97 -10.50 -6.53 16.06
CA GLU A 97 -10.81 -5.22 16.62
C GLU A 97 -9.91 -4.91 17.83
N GLY A 98 -9.72 -3.63 18.08
CA GLY A 98 -8.94 -3.15 19.21
C GLY A 98 -7.44 -3.05 19.00
N LEU A 99 -6.93 -3.42 17.81
CA LEU A 99 -5.52 -3.22 17.48
C LEU A 99 -5.25 -1.77 17.12
N SER A 100 -4.08 -1.25 17.55
CA SER A 100 -3.58 0.02 17.03
C SER A 100 -3.11 -0.17 15.58
N PRO A 101 -2.97 0.92 14.79
CA PRO A 101 -2.40 0.80 13.45
C PRO A 101 -1.02 0.15 13.43
N GLU A 102 -0.18 0.42 14.43
CA GLU A 102 1.16 -0.16 14.55
C GLU A 102 1.11 -1.66 14.83
N GLU A 103 0.22 -2.09 15.72
CA GLU A 103 0.02 -3.52 16.01
C GLU A 103 -0.52 -4.24 14.79
N ALA A 104 -1.47 -3.63 14.08
CA ALA A 104 -2.03 -4.19 12.85
C ALA A 104 -0.97 -4.30 11.75
N LYS A 105 -0.10 -3.30 11.63
CA LYS A 105 1.01 -3.33 10.69
C LYS A 105 1.99 -4.47 11.01
N ALA A 106 2.34 -4.64 12.28
CA ALA A 106 3.22 -5.72 12.70
C ALA A 106 2.63 -7.10 12.38
N LEU A 107 1.32 -7.27 12.57
CA LEU A 107 0.63 -8.49 12.20
C LEU A 107 0.64 -8.70 10.68
N ALA A 108 0.41 -7.65 9.90
CA ALA A 108 0.42 -7.72 8.45
C ALA A 108 1.78 -8.14 7.90
N GLN A 109 2.87 -7.72 8.53
CA GLN A 109 4.23 -8.08 8.13
C GLN A 109 4.54 -9.57 8.32
N SER A 110 3.72 -10.29 9.08
CA SER A 110 3.86 -11.74 9.23
C SER A 110 3.15 -12.53 8.14
N LEU A 111 2.40 -11.88 7.26
CA LEU A 111 1.71 -12.54 6.17
C LEU A 111 2.68 -13.01 5.10
N PRO A 112 2.36 -14.11 4.39
CA PRO A 112 3.21 -14.56 3.29
C PRO A 112 3.20 -13.52 2.15
N PRO A 113 4.28 -13.43 1.36
CA PRO A 113 4.31 -12.53 0.21
C PRO A 113 3.23 -12.90 -0.81
N PRO A 114 2.74 -11.92 -1.58
CA PRO A 114 1.73 -12.16 -2.61
C PRO A 114 2.25 -13.01 -3.76
#